data_30c9a257caf20c0f1e2ae6822e0b64f1
#
_entry.id   30c9a257caf20c0f1e2ae6822e0b64f1
#
_cell.length_a   1.000
_cell.length_b   1.000
_cell.length_c   1.000
_cell.angle_alpha   90.00
_cell.angle_beta   90.00
_cell.angle_gamma   90.00
#
_symmetry.space_group_name_H-M   'P 1'
#
loop_
_entity.id
_entity.type
_entity.pdbx_description
1 polymer ?
#
loop_
_entity_poly.entity_id
_entity_poly.type
_entity_poly.pdbx_seq_one_letter_code
_entity_poly.pdbx_strand_id
1 'polypeptide(L)'
;MKFPIKTIKRNNQIVALPKNTSEVSKLVKFAKKIKYHILPIGGETNRVDGTKPQFEKTILIDFKKMNRIEEVDTNNFIITAQGGTLLKTIQKSANSKKLLFPVNIAPNDKCTIGGNISTNVGGLQTLRYGNIEDHVNGLEVVLSDGTILNFLNKLKKDNFGPKLWKLFCGSEGVFGIITRASLKLIPKKDYKSTYLIQINSLNKSIRLLKYLRNRYFDNLTSFEIIFPLPSSLLFNENKNNYSLIIEIQSNDNKNYKNELKKYFSSMNLVINKREDNKAKSWIWKKREILVYNQIKYNFTEKFDISLPLDKWSTFINKINTFTKNNKEFTPYFFGHLGDGNLHCNFKVNPFTKKNCSNLSKFIYELTIKNQGSVAAEHGLGLKKNNLLKKYKPNKNYIFLKKLKKHLDPDFKLGKNKLFKA
;
A
#
# COMPACT_ATOMS: atom_id res chain seq x y z
N MET A 1 31.45 -4.05 -22.96
CA MET A 1 31.20 -4.95 -21.79
C MET A 1 30.07 -5.91 -22.17
N LYS A 2 30.31 -7.24 -22.09
CA LYS A 2 29.32 -8.26 -22.43
C LYS A 2 28.52 -8.64 -21.16
N PHE A 3 27.21 -8.42 -21.16
CA PHE A 3 26.33 -8.78 -20.05
C PHE A 3 25.95 -10.27 -20.10
N PRO A 4 25.77 -10.93 -18.95
CA PRO A 4 25.44 -12.36 -18.90
C PRO A 4 24.00 -12.69 -19.35
N ILE A 5 23.15 -11.65 -19.49
CA ILE A 5 21.77 -11.76 -19.93
C ILE A 5 21.40 -10.63 -20.89
N LYS A 6 20.23 -10.71 -21.51
CA LYS A 6 19.70 -9.66 -22.40
C LYS A 6 19.54 -8.33 -21.68
N THR A 7 20.15 -7.27 -22.22
CA THR A 7 19.98 -5.89 -21.75
C THR A 7 19.50 -4.98 -22.89
N ILE A 8 18.86 -3.88 -22.49
CA ILE A 8 18.48 -2.77 -23.37
C ILE A 8 18.92 -1.46 -22.73
N LYS A 9 19.01 -0.38 -23.49
CA LYS A 9 19.18 0.99 -22.95
C LYS A 9 17.81 1.66 -22.84
N ARG A 10 17.57 2.36 -21.72
CA ARG A 10 16.40 3.20 -21.47
C ARG A 10 16.86 4.45 -20.71
N ASN A 11 16.74 5.64 -21.32
CA ASN A 11 17.18 6.93 -20.74
C ASN A 11 18.62 6.85 -20.18
N ASN A 12 19.57 6.39 -20.98
CA ASN A 12 20.98 6.17 -20.63
C ASN A 12 21.25 5.13 -19.53
N GLN A 13 20.23 4.45 -19.02
CA GLN A 13 20.39 3.38 -18.04
C GLN A 13 20.40 1.99 -18.71
N ILE A 14 21.19 1.09 -18.13
CA ILE A 14 21.21 -0.31 -18.51
C ILE A 14 20.02 -1.01 -17.84
N VAL A 15 19.15 -1.60 -18.66
CA VAL A 15 17.98 -2.37 -18.18
C VAL A 15 18.19 -3.84 -18.56
N ALA A 16 18.29 -4.69 -17.58
CA ALA A 16 18.41 -6.13 -17.72
C ALA A 16 17.03 -6.80 -17.65
N LEU A 17 16.79 -7.80 -18.49
CA LEU A 17 15.51 -8.47 -18.69
C LEU A 17 15.62 -9.97 -18.37
N PRO A 18 15.75 -10.36 -17.08
CA PRO A 18 15.87 -11.76 -16.71
C PRO A 18 14.58 -12.53 -16.99
N LYS A 19 14.73 -13.84 -17.30
CA LYS A 19 13.62 -14.76 -17.54
C LYS A 19 13.36 -15.70 -16.36
N ASN A 20 14.33 -15.83 -15.44
CA ASN A 20 14.28 -16.72 -14.29
C ASN A 20 15.23 -16.26 -13.18
N THR A 21 15.12 -16.86 -11.99
CA THR A 21 15.91 -16.53 -10.81
C THR A 21 17.41 -16.75 -11.01
N SER A 22 17.81 -17.78 -11.74
CA SER A 22 19.24 -18.03 -12.05
C SER A 22 19.86 -16.86 -12.83
N GLU A 23 19.12 -16.30 -13.80
CA GLU A 23 19.57 -15.12 -14.54
C GLU A 23 19.69 -13.90 -13.65
N VAL A 24 18.78 -13.68 -12.68
CA VAL A 24 18.89 -12.61 -11.68
C VAL A 24 20.14 -12.80 -10.84
N SER A 25 20.40 -14.03 -10.34
CA SER A 25 21.62 -14.35 -9.56
C SER A 25 22.90 -14.06 -10.36
N LYS A 26 22.99 -14.55 -11.60
CA LYS A 26 24.14 -14.29 -12.50
C LYS A 26 24.37 -12.80 -12.72
N LEU A 27 23.29 -12.03 -12.89
CA LEU A 27 23.35 -10.58 -13.06
C LEU A 27 23.86 -9.87 -11.81
N VAL A 28 23.39 -10.28 -10.63
CA VAL A 28 23.83 -9.70 -9.36
C VAL A 28 25.33 -9.94 -9.15
N LYS A 29 25.80 -11.18 -9.37
CA LYS A 29 27.24 -11.51 -9.29
C LYS A 29 28.07 -10.70 -10.27
N PHE A 30 27.59 -10.54 -11.51
CA PHE A 30 28.24 -9.73 -12.53
C PHE A 30 28.28 -8.23 -12.12
N ALA A 31 27.18 -7.66 -11.67
CA ALA A 31 27.11 -6.26 -11.20
C ALA A 31 28.08 -5.99 -10.04
N LYS A 32 28.21 -6.95 -9.11
CA LYS A 32 29.20 -6.87 -8.02
C LYS A 32 30.62 -6.81 -8.56
N LYS A 33 30.98 -7.67 -9.52
CA LYS A 33 32.31 -7.72 -10.16
C LYS A 33 32.67 -6.39 -10.85
N ILE A 34 31.70 -5.75 -11.53
CA ILE A 34 31.93 -4.49 -12.25
C ILE A 34 31.64 -3.24 -11.39
N LYS A 35 31.35 -3.42 -10.09
CA LYS A 35 31.05 -2.35 -9.11
C LYS A 35 29.85 -1.48 -9.46
N TYR A 36 28.81 -2.05 -10.11
CA TYR A 36 27.55 -1.38 -10.39
C TYR A 36 26.54 -1.58 -9.26
N HIS A 37 25.65 -0.59 -9.10
CA HIS A 37 24.48 -0.70 -8.24
C HIS A 37 23.37 -1.48 -8.96
N ILE A 38 22.43 -2.02 -8.17
CA ILE A 38 21.30 -2.78 -8.68
C ILE A 38 20.01 -2.16 -8.15
N LEU A 39 19.06 -1.99 -9.04
CA LEU A 39 17.73 -1.49 -8.72
C LEU A 39 16.67 -2.37 -9.39
N PRO A 40 15.98 -3.25 -8.63
CA PRO A 40 14.83 -3.98 -9.17
C PRO A 40 13.68 -3.00 -9.44
N ILE A 41 13.05 -3.17 -10.60
CA ILE A 41 11.87 -2.40 -11.02
C ILE A 41 10.74 -3.36 -11.41
N GLY A 42 9.53 -3.04 -10.97
CA GLY A 42 8.29 -3.71 -11.36
C GLY A 42 7.45 -2.80 -12.24
N GLY A 43 6.20 -2.54 -11.83
CA GLY A 43 5.27 -1.68 -12.57
C GLY A 43 5.51 -0.17 -12.45
N GLU A 44 6.52 0.27 -11.72
CA GLU A 44 6.90 1.68 -11.50
C GLU A 44 5.75 2.58 -11.00
N THR A 45 4.81 2.00 -10.26
CA THR A 45 3.59 2.67 -9.76
C THR A 45 3.78 3.39 -8.44
N ASN A 46 4.98 3.31 -7.82
CA ASN A 46 5.25 3.95 -6.54
C ASN A 46 5.27 5.49 -6.62
N ARG A 47 4.97 6.16 -5.50
CA ARG A 47 4.88 7.63 -5.41
C ARG A 47 6.07 8.29 -4.69
N VAL A 48 7.05 7.48 -4.26
CA VAL A 48 8.19 7.91 -3.44
C VAL A 48 9.54 7.79 -4.15
N ASP A 49 9.52 7.73 -5.49
CA ASP A 49 10.69 7.60 -6.35
C ASP A 49 11.55 6.34 -6.07
N GLY A 50 10.93 5.29 -5.54
CA GLY A 50 11.62 4.05 -5.18
C GLY A 50 12.23 3.27 -6.36
N THR A 51 11.89 3.60 -7.60
CA THR A 51 12.41 2.99 -8.84
C THR A 51 13.30 3.92 -9.65
N LYS A 52 13.64 5.12 -9.11
CA LYS A 52 14.55 6.04 -9.80
C LYS A 52 16.01 5.71 -9.48
N PRO A 53 16.87 5.51 -10.49
CA PRO A 53 18.29 5.32 -10.27
C PRO A 53 18.94 6.61 -9.73
N GLN A 54 19.84 6.46 -8.76
CA GLN A 54 20.54 7.58 -8.13
C GLN A 54 21.97 7.76 -8.68
N PHE A 55 22.46 6.79 -9.43
CA PHE A 55 23.83 6.75 -9.94
C PHE A 55 23.83 6.23 -11.39
N GLU A 56 24.72 6.78 -12.21
CA GLU A 56 24.90 6.31 -13.60
C GLU A 56 25.26 4.84 -13.68
N LYS A 57 26.17 4.37 -12.81
CA LYS A 57 26.56 2.95 -12.71
C LYS A 57 25.51 2.13 -11.98
N THR A 58 24.25 2.14 -12.48
CA THR A 58 23.14 1.36 -11.97
C THR A 58 22.57 0.47 -13.06
N ILE A 59 22.38 -0.82 -12.76
CA ILE A 59 21.63 -1.75 -13.59
C ILE A 59 20.21 -1.84 -13.03
N LEU A 60 19.24 -1.52 -13.87
CA LEU A 60 17.83 -1.75 -13.58
C LEU A 60 17.50 -3.19 -13.92
N ILE A 61 16.84 -3.92 -13.01
CA ILE A 61 16.34 -5.28 -13.27
C ILE A 61 14.83 -5.17 -13.47
N ASP A 62 14.41 -5.27 -14.74
CA ASP A 62 13.00 -5.20 -15.13
C ASP A 62 12.41 -6.63 -15.24
N PHE A 63 11.43 -6.90 -14.37
CA PHE A 63 10.81 -8.21 -14.22
C PHE A 63 9.74 -8.53 -15.26
N LYS A 64 9.55 -7.71 -16.29
CA LYS A 64 8.47 -7.92 -17.29
C LYS A 64 8.55 -9.26 -18.03
N LYS A 65 9.70 -9.97 -18.04
CA LYS A 65 9.85 -11.32 -18.60
C LYS A 65 9.73 -12.43 -17.56
N MET A 66 9.65 -12.10 -16.27
CA MET A 66 9.37 -13.02 -15.17
C MET A 66 7.94 -12.78 -14.65
N ASN A 67 6.94 -13.01 -15.49
CA ASN A 67 5.55 -12.61 -15.29
C ASN A 67 4.54 -13.76 -15.34
N ARG A 68 4.98 -14.99 -15.11
CA ARG A 68 4.14 -16.19 -15.21
C ARG A 68 3.56 -16.58 -13.85
N ILE A 69 2.31 -17.04 -13.86
CA ILE A 69 1.76 -17.89 -12.82
C ILE A 69 2.29 -19.28 -13.06
N GLU A 70 2.91 -19.89 -12.08
CA GLU A 70 3.50 -21.22 -12.18
C GLU A 70 2.50 -22.29 -11.76
N GLU A 71 1.68 -21.99 -10.74
CA GLU A 71 0.69 -22.93 -10.23
C GLU A 71 -0.47 -22.21 -9.52
N VAL A 72 -1.66 -22.80 -9.59
CA VAL A 72 -2.84 -22.48 -8.77
C VAL A 72 -3.30 -23.75 -8.09
N ASP A 73 -2.91 -23.89 -6.83
CA ASP A 73 -3.29 -25.03 -5.99
C ASP A 73 -4.60 -24.73 -5.27
N THR A 74 -5.69 -25.30 -5.78
CA THR A 74 -7.03 -25.10 -5.23
C THR A 74 -7.28 -25.90 -3.96
N ASN A 75 -6.50 -26.95 -3.70
CA ASN A 75 -6.62 -27.75 -2.48
C ASN A 75 -6.03 -27.04 -1.27
N ASN A 76 -4.87 -26.40 -1.46
CA ASN A 76 -4.17 -25.66 -0.41
C ASN A 76 -4.48 -24.15 -0.42
N PHE A 77 -5.27 -23.66 -1.39
CA PHE A 77 -5.56 -22.25 -1.61
C PHE A 77 -4.29 -21.41 -1.76
N ILE A 78 -3.37 -21.87 -2.58
CA ILE A 78 -2.09 -21.21 -2.86
C ILE A 78 -1.96 -20.93 -4.35
N ILE A 79 -1.45 -19.76 -4.71
CA ILE A 79 -1.00 -19.42 -6.04
C ILE A 79 0.49 -19.09 -5.99
N THR A 80 1.28 -19.74 -6.85
CA THR A 80 2.72 -19.48 -7.00
C THR A 80 2.97 -18.72 -8.28
N ALA A 81 3.67 -17.59 -8.19
CA ALA A 81 3.92 -16.72 -9.32
C ALA A 81 5.29 -16.05 -9.26
N GLN A 82 5.80 -15.67 -10.43
CA GLN A 82 7.02 -14.90 -10.58
C GLN A 82 6.83 -13.43 -10.17
N GLY A 83 7.89 -12.76 -9.72
CA GLY A 83 7.86 -11.43 -9.15
C GLY A 83 7.32 -10.33 -10.07
N GLY A 84 7.44 -10.49 -11.39
CA GLY A 84 6.91 -9.56 -12.39
C GLY A 84 5.47 -9.82 -12.79
N THR A 85 4.79 -10.83 -12.22
CA THR A 85 3.37 -11.09 -12.50
C THR A 85 2.52 -9.92 -12.02
N LEU A 86 1.63 -9.43 -12.88
CA LEU A 86 0.72 -8.34 -12.55
C LEU A 86 -0.31 -8.77 -11.51
N LEU A 87 -0.66 -7.87 -10.59
CA LEU A 87 -1.70 -8.10 -9.58
C LEU A 87 -3.02 -8.51 -10.24
N LYS A 88 -3.43 -7.82 -11.30
CA LYS A 88 -4.64 -8.14 -12.08
C LYS A 88 -4.62 -9.57 -12.64
N THR A 89 -3.47 -10.08 -13.05
CA THR A 89 -3.31 -11.45 -13.55
C THR A 89 -3.52 -12.47 -12.44
N ILE A 90 -2.95 -12.23 -11.25
CA ILE A 90 -3.18 -13.06 -10.06
C ILE A 90 -4.66 -13.09 -9.69
N GLN A 91 -5.30 -11.91 -9.61
CA GLN A 91 -6.72 -11.81 -9.28
C GLN A 91 -7.61 -12.53 -10.30
N LYS A 92 -7.32 -12.37 -11.60
CA LYS A 92 -8.07 -13.05 -12.68
C LYS A 92 -7.94 -14.57 -12.56
N SER A 93 -6.74 -15.08 -12.33
CA SER A 93 -6.48 -16.51 -12.18
C SER A 93 -7.16 -17.09 -10.92
N ALA A 94 -7.11 -16.39 -9.79
CA ALA A 94 -7.84 -16.80 -8.58
C ALA A 94 -9.36 -16.82 -8.82
N ASN A 95 -9.89 -15.75 -9.43
CA ASN A 95 -11.33 -15.64 -9.71
C ASN A 95 -11.85 -16.75 -10.64
N SER A 96 -11.08 -17.24 -11.62
CA SER A 96 -11.48 -18.36 -12.49
C SER A 96 -11.66 -19.68 -11.73
N LYS A 97 -11.09 -19.77 -10.52
CA LYS A 97 -11.23 -20.91 -9.60
C LYS A 97 -12.17 -20.62 -8.42
N LYS A 98 -13.03 -19.60 -8.52
CA LYS A 98 -13.93 -19.11 -7.42
C LYS A 98 -13.19 -18.75 -6.14
N LEU A 99 -11.89 -18.37 -6.27
CA LEU A 99 -11.05 -17.91 -5.19
C LEU A 99 -10.79 -16.41 -5.33
N LEU A 100 -10.32 -15.79 -4.26
CA LEU A 100 -9.98 -14.37 -4.18
C LEU A 100 -8.54 -14.20 -3.70
N PHE A 101 -7.77 -13.37 -4.39
CA PHE A 101 -6.59 -12.73 -3.84
C PHE A 101 -6.97 -11.32 -3.40
N PRO A 102 -7.08 -11.04 -2.07
CA PRO A 102 -7.85 -9.90 -1.55
C PRO A 102 -7.09 -8.59 -1.48
N VAL A 103 -5.97 -8.45 -2.17
CA VAL A 103 -5.25 -7.18 -2.30
C VAL A 103 -5.91 -6.33 -3.39
N ASN A 104 -6.49 -5.18 -3.01
CA ASN A 104 -7.21 -4.30 -3.93
C ASN A 104 -6.66 -2.87 -3.90
N ILE A 105 -5.82 -2.55 -4.88
CA ILE A 105 -5.17 -1.24 -5.07
C ILE A 105 -5.43 -0.70 -6.47
N ALA A 106 -5.41 0.64 -6.62
CA ALA A 106 -5.77 1.30 -7.88
C ALA A 106 -4.96 0.86 -9.11
N PRO A 107 -3.61 0.74 -9.09
CA PRO A 107 -2.83 0.40 -10.28
C PRO A 107 -2.67 -1.12 -10.49
N ASN A 108 -3.74 -1.92 -10.29
CA ASN A 108 -3.67 -3.39 -10.36
C ASN A 108 -3.28 -3.95 -11.74
N ASP A 109 -3.46 -3.17 -12.79
CA ASP A 109 -3.10 -3.49 -14.18
C ASP A 109 -1.63 -3.18 -14.52
N LYS A 110 -0.90 -2.51 -13.64
CA LYS A 110 0.51 -2.12 -13.82
C LYS A 110 1.43 -2.65 -12.74
N CYS A 111 0.97 -2.70 -11.49
CA CYS A 111 1.80 -3.14 -10.37
C CYS A 111 2.07 -4.65 -10.43
N THR A 112 3.27 -5.04 -9.98
CA THR A 112 3.76 -6.42 -9.99
C THR A 112 3.80 -7.00 -8.58
N ILE A 113 3.67 -8.30 -8.45
CA ILE A 113 3.66 -9.00 -7.15
C ILE A 113 4.94 -8.75 -6.37
N GLY A 114 6.11 -8.85 -6.99
CA GLY A 114 7.38 -8.56 -6.31
C GLY A 114 7.48 -7.13 -5.81
N GLY A 115 6.99 -6.16 -6.61
CA GLY A 115 6.90 -4.75 -6.20
C GLY A 115 5.93 -4.55 -5.04
N ASN A 116 4.75 -5.13 -5.11
CA ASN A 116 3.72 -5.04 -4.08
C ASN A 116 4.19 -5.61 -2.73
N ILE A 117 4.84 -6.79 -2.75
CA ILE A 117 5.41 -7.39 -1.54
C ILE A 117 6.57 -6.54 -1.00
N SER A 118 7.44 -6.05 -1.88
CA SER A 118 8.58 -5.21 -1.47
C SER A 118 8.16 -3.92 -0.77
N THR A 119 6.97 -3.39 -1.08
CA THR A 119 6.42 -2.18 -0.46
C THR A 119 5.34 -2.47 0.59
N ASN A 120 5.04 -3.75 0.82
CA ASN A 120 3.99 -4.23 1.73
C ASN A 120 2.66 -3.50 1.53
N VAL A 121 2.18 -3.48 0.28
CA VAL A 121 0.97 -2.70 -0.06
C VAL A 121 -0.24 -3.14 0.74
N GLY A 122 -0.98 -2.17 1.24
CA GLY A 122 -2.35 -2.28 1.66
C GLY A 122 -3.30 -1.72 0.59
N GLY A 123 -4.59 -1.78 0.82
CA GLY A 123 -5.58 -1.24 -0.10
C GLY A 123 -6.96 -1.20 0.52
N LEU A 124 -7.99 -1.02 -0.30
CA LEU A 124 -9.38 -0.84 0.15
C LEU A 124 -9.91 -1.94 1.08
N GLN A 125 -9.33 -3.12 1.06
CA GLN A 125 -9.77 -4.29 1.82
C GLN A 125 -8.83 -4.68 2.97
N THR A 126 -7.84 -3.84 3.27
CA THR A 126 -6.89 -4.05 4.38
C THR A 126 -7.61 -4.21 5.73
N LEU A 127 -8.70 -3.48 5.93
CA LEU A 127 -9.53 -3.61 7.13
C LEU A 127 -9.88 -5.07 7.47
N ARG A 128 -10.21 -5.87 6.46
CA ARG A 128 -10.65 -7.27 6.64
C ARG A 128 -9.50 -8.26 6.47
N TYR A 129 -8.65 -8.02 5.50
CA TYR A 129 -7.72 -9.04 5.03
C TYR A 129 -6.25 -8.74 5.34
N GLY A 130 -5.95 -7.55 5.88
CA GLY A 130 -4.57 -7.14 6.14
C GLY A 130 -3.84 -6.67 4.87
N ASN A 131 -2.55 -6.45 5.01
CA ASN A 131 -1.65 -6.08 3.92
C ASN A 131 -1.20 -7.32 3.13
N ILE A 132 -0.48 -7.09 2.03
CA ILE A 132 -0.03 -8.21 1.18
C ILE A 132 0.85 -9.22 1.95
N GLU A 133 1.62 -8.80 2.96
CA GLU A 133 2.45 -9.72 3.77
C GLU A 133 1.63 -10.80 4.49
N ASP A 134 0.38 -10.50 4.86
CA ASP A 134 -0.53 -11.47 5.50
C ASP A 134 -0.95 -12.59 4.53
N HIS A 135 -0.83 -12.31 3.23
CA HIS A 135 -1.15 -13.24 2.14
C HIS A 135 0.07 -13.92 1.54
N VAL A 136 1.28 -13.53 1.93
CA VAL A 136 2.50 -14.27 1.54
C VAL A 136 2.59 -15.55 2.37
N ASN A 137 2.85 -16.68 1.70
CA ASN A 137 3.13 -17.97 2.33
C ASN A 137 4.62 -18.32 2.27
N GLY A 138 5.33 -17.79 1.28
CA GLY A 138 6.77 -17.94 1.12
C GLY A 138 7.29 -17.14 -0.06
N LEU A 139 8.59 -16.90 -0.08
CA LEU A 139 9.27 -16.14 -1.13
C LEU A 139 10.49 -16.89 -1.64
N GLU A 140 10.87 -16.64 -2.88
CA GLU A 140 12.21 -16.88 -3.39
C GLU A 140 12.89 -15.52 -3.62
N VAL A 141 14.11 -15.38 -3.13
CA VAL A 141 14.82 -14.10 -3.07
C VAL A 141 16.27 -14.27 -3.49
N VAL A 142 16.81 -13.32 -4.25
CA VAL A 142 18.23 -13.23 -4.57
C VAL A 142 18.88 -12.15 -3.71
N LEU A 143 19.92 -12.51 -2.96
CA LEU A 143 20.72 -11.61 -2.10
C LEU A 143 21.73 -10.79 -2.92
N SER A 144 22.41 -9.83 -2.28
CA SER A 144 23.39 -8.93 -2.89
C SER A 144 24.67 -9.61 -3.42
N ASP A 145 24.94 -10.82 -2.99
CA ASP A 145 26.04 -11.66 -3.47
C ASP A 145 25.61 -12.65 -4.57
N GLY A 146 24.30 -12.67 -4.90
CA GLY A 146 23.70 -13.58 -5.85
C GLY A 146 23.24 -14.92 -5.25
N THR A 147 23.34 -15.12 -3.95
CA THR A 147 22.77 -16.30 -3.26
C THR A 147 21.25 -16.32 -3.45
N ILE A 148 20.70 -17.49 -3.77
CA ILE A 148 19.26 -17.72 -3.91
C ILE A 148 18.77 -18.36 -2.61
N LEU A 149 17.84 -17.69 -1.93
CA LEU A 149 17.09 -18.23 -0.80
C LEU A 149 15.71 -18.64 -1.29
N ASN A 150 15.34 -19.90 -1.07
CA ASN A 150 14.04 -20.43 -1.45
C ASN A 150 13.23 -20.82 -0.21
N PHE A 151 12.21 -20.04 0.10
CA PHE A 151 11.25 -20.28 1.19
C PHE A 151 9.85 -20.58 0.64
N LEU A 152 9.71 -20.88 -0.66
CA LEU A 152 8.41 -21.21 -1.23
C LEU A 152 7.87 -22.48 -0.61
N ASN A 153 6.64 -22.42 -0.12
CA ASN A 153 5.93 -23.59 0.37
C ASN A 153 4.41 -23.43 0.22
N LYS A 154 3.67 -24.53 0.42
CA LYS A 154 2.20 -24.59 0.37
C LYS A 154 1.57 -24.91 1.73
N LEU A 155 2.42 -25.05 2.76
CA LEU A 155 1.99 -25.50 4.06
C LEU A 155 1.21 -24.40 4.79
N LYS A 156 0.10 -24.76 5.41
CA LYS A 156 -0.64 -23.87 6.31
C LYS A 156 0.07 -23.76 7.68
N LYS A 157 0.74 -24.84 8.12
CA LYS A 157 1.54 -24.86 9.34
C LYS A 157 2.97 -25.24 8.96
N ASP A 158 3.91 -24.35 9.28
CA ASP A 158 5.34 -24.57 9.10
C ASP A 158 6.06 -23.82 10.22
N ASN A 159 6.61 -24.57 11.17
CA ASN A 159 7.42 -24.09 12.28
C ASN A 159 8.85 -24.66 12.22
N PHE A 160 9.29 -25.12 11.03
CA PHE A 160 10.64 -25.58 10.82
C PHE A 160 11.59 -24.39 10.64
N GLY A 161 11.80 -23.65 11.73
CA GLY A 161 12.62 -22.46 11.79
C GLY A 161 11.84 -21.14 11.63
N PRO A 162 12.54 -19.99 11.79
CA PRO A 162 11.94 -18.67 11.69
C PRO A 162 11.55 -18.35 10.24
N LYS A 163 10.45 -17.62 10.05
CA LYS A 163 9.97 -17.20 8.74
C LYS A 163 10.79 -16.03 8.19
N LEU A 164 12.03 -16.29 7.80
CA LEU A 164 13.00 -15.27 7.36
C LEU A 164 12.53 -14.50 6.11
N TRP A 165 11.67 -15.08 5.30
CA TRP A 165 11.10 -14.39 4.13
C TRP A 165 10.36 -13.10 4.50
N LYS A 166 9.87 -12.96 5.73
CA LYS A 166 9.20 -11.73 6.20
C LYS A 166 10.13 -10.51 6.20
N LEU A 167 11.45 -10.68 6.29
CA LEU A 167 12.43 -9.59 6.21
C LEU A 167 12.39 -8.86 4.87
N PHE A 168 11.90 -9.49 3.82
CA PHE A 168 11.85 -8.91 2.48
C PHE A 168 10.53 -8.20 2.18
N CYS A 169 9.46 -8.46 2.96
CA CYS A 169 8.21 -7.73 2.88
C CYS A 169 8.41 -6.30 3.41
N GLY A 170 7.96 -5.29 2.67
CA GLY A 170 8.12 -3.88 3.03
C GLY A 170 9.58 -3.38 3.05
N SER A 171 10.53 -4.20 2.59
CA SER A 171 11.95 -3.83 2.55
C SER A 171 12.34 -2.93 1.37
N GLU A 172 11.42 -2.64 0.47
CA GLU A 172 11.63 -1.84 -0.76
C GLU A 172 12.80 -2.35 -1.64
N GLY A 173 13.13 -3.65 -1.54
CA GLY A 173 14.19 -4.29 -2.27
C GLY A 173 15.61 -3.99 -1.76
N VAL A 174 15.77 -3.43 -0.56
CA VAL A 174 17.10 -3.11 -0.01
C VAL A 174 17.78 -4.31 0.64
N PHE A 175 17.04 -5.36 1.04
CA PHE A 175 17.59 -6.57 1.64
C PHE A 175 17.80 -7.71 0.66
N GLY A 176 17.03 -7.71 -0.45
CA GLY A 176 17.08 -8.74 -1.48
C GLY A 176 16.08 -8.48 -2.59
N ILE A 177 16.15 -9.27 -3.63
CA ILE A 177 15.35 -9.15 -4.86
C ILE A 177 14.36 -10.30 -4.89
N ILE A 178 13.08 -10.01 -4.76
CA ILE A 178 12.01 -11.01 -4.78
C ILE A 178 11.81 -11.50 -6.22
N THR A 179 12.03 -12.78 -6.46
CA THR A 179 11.91 -13.41 -7.77
C THR A 179 10.64 -14.22 -7.94
N ARG A 180 10.15 -14.84 -6.87
CA ARG A 180 8.92 -15.65 -6.87
C ARG A 180 8.22 -15.53 -5.52
N ALA A 181 6.91 -15.77 -5.51
CA ALA A 181 6.10 -15.78 -4.30
C ALA A 181 5.05 -16.88 -4.34
N SER A 182 4.84 -17.57 -3.22
CA SER A 182 3.65 -18.35 -2.94
C SER A 182 2.69 -17.51 -2.10
N LEU A 183 1.46 -17.35 -2.58
CA LEU A 183 0.45 -16.43 -2.07
C LEU A 183 -0.81 -17.18 -1.66
N LYS A 184 -1.36 -16.83 -0.51
CA LYS A 184 -2.60 -17.40 0.01
C LYS A 184 -3.80 -16.83 -0.73
N LEU A 185 -4.69 -17.72 -1.13
CA LEU A 185 -6.00 -17.40 -1.66
C LEU A 185 -7.07 -17.68 -0.59
N ILE A 186 -8.23 -17.06 -0.75
CA ILE A 186 -9.38 -17.29 0.10
C ILE A 186 -10.63 -17.59 -0.75
N PRO A 187 -11.65 -18.29 -0.24
CA PRO A 187 -12.91 -18.44 -0.93
C PRO A 187 -13.56 -17.07 -1.20
N LYS A 188 -14.05 -16.89 -2.43
CA LYS A 188 -14.76 -15.68 -2.81
C LYS A 188 -16.15 -15.69 -2.21
N LYS A 189 -16.58 -14.57 -1.61
CA LYS A 189 -17.96 -14.38 -1.16
C LYS A 189 -18.85 -13.97 -2.32
N ASP A 190 -20.10 -14.48 -2.33
CA ASP A 190 -21.04 -14.35 -3.46
C ASP A 190 -21.69 -12.98 -3.53
N TYR A 191 -21.97 -12.38 -2.39
CA TYR A 191 -22.72 -11.12 -2.29
C TYR A 191 -21.82 -9.99 -1.79
N LYS A 192 -22.00 -8.83 -2.42
CA LYS A 192 -21.28 -7.59 -2.09
C LYS A 192 -22.28 -6.44 -2.05
N SER A 193 -22.32 -5.71 -0.94
CA SER A 193 -23.13 -4.50 -0.78
C SER A 193 -22.25 -3.31 -0.49
N THR A 194 -22.50 -2.20 -1.17
CA THR A 194 -21.79 -0.93 -0.98
C THR A 194 -22.79 0.14 -0.56
N TYR A 195 -22.48 0.85 0.52
CA TYR A 195 -23.29 1.92 1.10
C TYR A 195 -22.52 3.24 1.02
N LEU A 196 -23.18 4.29 0.57
CA LEU A 196 -22.73 5.67 0.70
C LEU A 196 -23.60 6.34 1.78
N ILE A 197 -22.97 6.82 2.84
CA ILE A 197 -23.66 7.37 4.01
C ILE A 197 -23.14 8.78 4.27
N GLN A 198 -24.05 9.73 4.48
CA GLN A 198 -23.72 11.07 4.94
C GLN A 198 -23.82 11.16 6.46
N ILE A 199 -22.84 11.76 7.10
CA ILE A 199 -22.77 11.88 8.56
C ILE A 199 -22.08 13.19 8.95
N ASN A 200 -22.59 13.84 9.99
CA ASN A 200 -22.16 15.19 10.40
C ASN A 200 -21.04 15.20 11.47
N SER A 201 -20.46 14.04 11.81
CA SER A 201 -19.48 13.98 12.88
C SER A 201 -18.49 12.83 12.71
N LEU A 202 -17.19 13.14 12.86
CA LEU A 202 -16.12 12.14 12.90
C LEU A 202 -16.33 11.12 14.03
N ASN A 203 -16.74 11.59 15.23
CA ASN A 203 -17.00 10.71 16.36
C ASN A 203 -18.16 9.73 16.10
N LYS A 204 -19.21 10.18 15.39
CA LYS A 204 -20.30 9.27 14.95
C LYS A 204 -19.77 8.27 13.94
N SER A 205 -18.90 8.68 13.01
CA SER A 205 -18.25 7.77 12.04
C SER A 205 -17.44 6.68 12.73
N ILE A 206 -16.66 7.05 13.76
CA ILE A 206 -15.87 6.10 14.56
C ILE A 206 -16.77 5.14 15.35
N ARG A 207 -17.87 5.62 15.93
CA ARG A 207 -18.86 4.76 16.63
C ARG A 207 -19.51 3.76 15.67
N LEU A 208 -19.89 4.21 14.47
CA LEU A 208 -20.44 3.35 13.44
C LEU A 208 -19.43 2.26 13.02
N LEU A 209 -18.18 2.63 12.79
CA LEU A 209 -17.13 1.66 12.48
C LEU A 209 -16.97 0.62 13.60
N LYS A 210 -16.91 1.05 14.87
CA LYS A 210 -16.81 0.13 16.03
C LYS A 210 -17.97 -0.85 16.07
N TYR A 211 -19.21 -0.36 15.89
CA TYR A 211 -20.39 -1.21 15.84
C TYR A 211 -20.31 -2.25 14.72
N LEU A 212 -19.99 -1.81 13.49
CA LEU A 212 -19.90 -2.70 12.33
C LEU A 212 -18.77 -3.71 12.45
N ARG A 213 -17.63 -3.34 13.01
CA ARG A 213 -16.51 -4.27 13.28
C ARG A 213 -16.91 -5.35 14.28
N ASN A 214 -17.61 -5.00 15.35
CA ASN A 214 -18.02 -5.96 16.35
C ASN A 214 -19.09 -6.93 15.82
N ARG A 215 -20.01 -6.43 14.99
CA ARG A 215 -21.16 -7.21 14.51
C ARG A 215 -20.88 -7.98 13.22
N TYR A 216 -20.08 -7.41 12.32
CA TYR A 216 -19.85 -7.90 10.96
C TYR A 216 -18.36 -8.06 10.63
N PHE A 217 -17.54 -8.43 11.61
CA PHE A 217 -16.08 -8.53 11.46
C PHE A 217 -15.67 -9.32 10.20
N ASP A 218 -16.29 -10.50 9.97
CA ASP A 218 -15.97 -11.37 8.83
C ASP A 218 -16.55 -10.89 7.49
N ASN A 219 -17.36 -9.86 7.50
CA ASN A 219 -18.10 -9.37 6.35
C ASN A 219 -17.72 -7.95 5.96
N LEU A 220 -17.28 -7.13 6.92
CA LEU A 220 -16.89 -5.74 6.69
C LEU A 220 -15.53 -5.67 5.98
N THR A 221 -15.54 -5.37 4.68
CA THR A 221 -14.33 -5.39 3.85
C THR A 221 -13.69 -4.02 3.65
N SER A 222 -14.49 -2.95 3.66
CA SER A 222 -13.99 -1.58 3.52
C SER A 222 -14.80 -0.60 4.36
N PHE A 223 -14.13 0.40 4.92
CA PHE A 223 -14.75 1.52 5.60
C PHE A 223 -13.95 2.79 5.33
N GLU A 224 -14.36 3.53 4.29
CA GLU A 224 -13.74 4.76 3.84
C GLU A 224 -14.37 5.97 4.49
N ILE A 225 -13.60 7.04 4.70
CA ILE A 225 -14.07 8.33 5.12
C ILE A 225 -13.61 9.43 4.17
N ILE A 226 -14.51 10.32 3.80
CA ILE A 226 -14.25 11.52 2.99
C ILE A 226 -14.66 12.71 3.84
N PHE A 227 -13.73 13.60 4.10
CA PHE A 227 -13.95 14.77 4.95
C PHE A 227 -14.84 15.83 4.26
N PRO A 228 -15.38 16.82 5.00
CA PRO A 228 -16.39 17.73 4.49
C PRO A 228 -16.03 18.46 3.19
N LEU A 229 -14.82 19.04 3.07
CA LEU A 229 -14.42 19.74 1.85
C LEU A 229 -14.37 18.82 0.61
N PRO A 230 -13.61 17.69 0.60
CA PRO A 230 -13.66 16.78 -0.55
C PRO A 230 -15.03 16.14 -0.76
N SER A 231 -15.82 15.91 0.29
CA SER A 231 -17.18 15.39 0.20
C SER A 231 -18.11 16.34 -0.57
N SER A 232 -18.12 17.62 -0.22
CA SER A 232 -18.95 18.63 -0.89
C SER A 232 -18.57 18.81 -2.37
N LEU A 233 -17.27 18.75 -2.70
CA LEU A 233 -16.78 18.84 -4.08
C LEU A 233 -17.17 17.62 -4.94
N LEU A 234 -17.36 16.44 -4.33
CA LEU A 234 -17.70 15.21 -5.05
C LEU A 234 -19.20 15.00 -5.24
N PHE A 235 -19.98 15.30 -4.22
CA PHE A 235 -21.37 14.91 -4.12
C PHE A 235 -22.34 16.08 -4.16
N ASN A 236 -21.84 17.33 -4.24
CA ASN A 236 -22.64 18.56 -4.15
C ASN A 236 -23.46 18.64 -2.85
N GLU A 237 -22.90 18.12 -1.76
CA GLU A 237 -23.57 17.96 -0.48
C GLU A 237 -23.24 19.11 0.49
N ASN A 238 -23.89 19.10 1.65
CA ASN A 238 -23.62 20.08 2.70
C ASN A 238 -22.14 20.08 3.09
N LYS A 239 -21.52 21.26 3.09
CA LYS A 239 -20.10 21.49 3.38
C LYS A 239 -19.65 21.02 4.76
N ASN A 240 -20.54 20.62 5.64
CA ASN A 240 -20.24 20.13 6.98
C ASN A 240 -20.30 18.60 7.12
N ASN A 241 -20.74 17.88 6.08
CA ASN A 241 -20.92 16.44 6.15
C ASN A 241 -19.70 15.67 5.68
N TYR A 242 -19.40 14.59 6.39
CA TYR A 242 -18.51 13.53 5.96
C TYR A 242 -19.28 12.55 5.09
N SER A 243 -18.63 11.97 4.08
CA SER A 243 -19.17 10.83 3.36
C SER A 243 -18.44 9.56 3.77
N LEU A 244 -19.19 8.51 4.07
CA LEU A 244 -18.65 7.19 4.36
C LEU A 244 -18.99 6.24 3.20
N ILE A 245 -17.99 5.46 2.75
CA ILE A 245 -18.23 4.35 1.83
C ILE A 245 -17.94 3.06 2.57
N ILE A 246 -18.97 2.22 2.73
CA ILE A 246 -18.89 0.99 3.51
C ILE A 246 -19.17 -0.18 2.57
N GLU A 247 -18.30 -1.18 2.59
CA GLU A 247 -18.48 -2.40 1.81
C GLU A 247 -18.58 -3.61 2.72
N ILE A 248 -19.62 -4.40 2.49
CA ILE A 248 -19.86 -5.66 3.19
C ILE A 248 -19.98 -6.78 2.16
N GLN A 249 -19.29 -7.90 2.42
CA GLN A 249 -19.35 -9.10 1.61
C GLN A 249 -19.86 -10.28 2.44
N SER A 250 -20.76 -11.11 1.87
CA SER A 250 -21.37 -12.24 2.57
C SER A 250 -21.72 -13.37 1.61
N ASN A 251 -21.87 -14.57 2.13
CA ASN A 251 -22.50 -15.69 1.42
C ASN A 251 -24.01 -15.75 1.66
N ASP A 252 -24.51 -15.05 2.71
CA ASP A 252 -25.94 -14.86 2.98
C ASP A 252 -26.37 -13.44 2.65
N ASN A 253 -27.40 -13.30 1.81
CA ASN A 253 -27.84 -12.00 1.29
C ASN A 253 -28.97 -11.33 2.11
N LYS A 254 -29.71 -12.08 2.92
CA LYS A 254 -31.00 -11.57 3.48
C LYS A 254 -30.90 -10.96 4.88
N ASN A 255 -30.25 -11.62 5.81
CA ASN A 255 -30.36 -11.24 7.23
C ASN A 255 -29.62 -9.94 7.58
N TYR A 256 -28.37 -9.77 7.16
CA TYR A 256 -27.57 -8.58 7.53
C TYR A 256 -28.12 -7.28 6.93
N LYS A 257 -28.78 -7.32 5.75
CA LYS A 257 -29.31 -6.11 5.10
C LYS A 257 -30.45 -5.48 5.90
N ASN A 258 -31.32 -6.28 6.46
CA ASN A 258 -32.45 -5.79 7.27
C ASN A 258 -31.98 -5.23 8.61
N GLU A 259 -31.02 -5.89 9.25
CA GLU A 259 -30.39 -5.39 10.47
C GLU A 259 -29.67 -4.04 10.23
N LEU A 260 -28.88 -3.94 9.16
CA LEU A 260 -28.20 -2.70 8.81
C LEU A 260 -29.17 -1.57 8.51
N LYS A 261 -30.28 -1.84 7.79
CA LYS A 261 -31.31 -0.83 7.54
C LYS A 261 -31.90 -0.30 8.85
N LYS A 262 -32.28 -1.19 9.78
CA LYS A 262 -32.80 -0.80 11.09
C LYS A 262 -31.79 0.03 11.87
N TYR A 263 -30.52 -0.39 11.90
CA TYR A 263 -29.47 0.32 12.62
C TYR A 263 -29.18 1.70 12.02
N PHE A 264 -29.08 1.81 10.69
CA PHE A 264 -28.86 3.09 10.04
C PHE A 264 -30.05 4.05 10.27
N SER A 265 -31.28 3.54 10.23
CA SER A 265 -32.48 4.35 10.52
C SER A 265 -32.47 4.85 11.98
N SER A 266 -32.09 4.02 12.94
CA SER A 266 -32.00 4.42 14.35
C SER A 266 -30.95 5.52 14.60
N MET A 267 -29.94 5.64 13.72
CA MET A 267 -28.93 6.71 13.77
C MET A 267 -29.31 7.97 12.97
N ASN A 268 -30.51 8.02 12.36
CA ASN A 268 -30.94 9.10 11.45
C ASN A 268 -29.94 9.37 10.32
N LEU A 269 -29.39 8.30 9.72
CA LEU A 269 -28.41 8.41 8.66
C LEU A 269 -29.08 8.49 7.28
N VAL A 270 -28.68 9.45 6.46
CA VAL A 270 -29.06 9.50 5.04
C VAL A 270 -28.25 8.47 4.27
N ILE A 271 -28.93 7.46 3.74
CA ILE A 271 -28.31 6.35 3.03
C ILE A 271 -28.63 6.44 1.55
N ASN A 272 -27.62 6.64 0.73
CA ASN A 272 -27.72 6.39 -0.70
C ASN A 272 -27.28 4.93 -0.96
N LYS A 273 -28.24 3.99 -0.73
CA LYS A 273 -28.02 2.57 -1.00
C LYS A 273 -28.12 2.33 -2.48
N ARG A 274 -27.10 1.73 -3.07
CA ARG A 274 -27.17 1.27 -4.45
C ARG A 274 -26.74 -0.20 -4.51
N GLU A 275 -27.68 -1.07 -4.90
CA GLU A 275 -27.48 -2.53 -4.94
C GLU A 275 -27.06 -3.03 -6.33
N ASP A 276 -27.34 -2.26 -7.38
CA ASP A 276 -26.95 -2.65 -8.72
C ASP A 276 -25.43 -2.47 -8.96
N ASN A 277 -24.88 -3.25 -9.88
CA ASN A 277 -23.45 -3.21 -10.17
C ASN A 277 -22.98 -1.89 -10.78
N LYS A 278 -23.84 -1.16 -11.50
CA LYS A 278 -23.52 0.13 -12.09
C LYS A 278 -23.33 1.20 -11.02
N ALA A 279 -24.17 1.16 -10.01
CA ALA A 279 -24.13 2.13 -8.91
C ALA A 279 -23.02 1.85 -7.91
N LYS A 280 -22.69 0.57 -7.63
CA LYS A 280 -21.47 0.21 -6.87
C LYS A 280 -20.23 0.74 -7.58
N SER A 281 -20.16 0.55 -8.90
CA SER A 281 -19.09 1.09 -9.75
C SER A 281 -19.02 2.61 -9.67
N TRP A 282 -20.17 3.32 -9.67
CA TRP A 282 -20.24 4.77 -9.56
C TRP A 282 -19.67 5.29 -8.23
N ILE A 283 -20.02 4.69 -7.08
CA ILE A 283 -19.50 5.08 -5.76
C ILE A 283 -17.98 4.97 -5.75
N TRP A 284 -17.43 3.84 -6.19
CA TRP A 284 -15.99 3.63 -6.21
C TRP A 284 -15.26 4.53 -7.22
N LYS A 285 -15.85 4.80 -8.39
CA LYS A 285 -15.33 5.81 -9.34
C LYS A 285 -15.27 7.20 -8.70
N LYS A 286 -16.30 7.60 -7.95
CA LYS A 286 -16.26 8.86 -7.18
C LYS A 286 -15.11 8.87 -6.16
N ARG A 287 -14.86 7.76 -5.46
CA ARG A 287 -13.72 7.63 -4.54
C ARG A 287 -12.37 7.80 -5.27
N GLU A 288 -12.24 7.25 -6.48
CA GLU A 288 -11.02 7.40 -7.29
C GLU A 288 -10.80 8.85 -7.76
N ILE A 289 -11.87 9.58 -8.07
CA ILE A 289 -11.81 10.99 -8.49
C ILE A 289 -11.17 11.88 -7.41
N LEU A 290 -11.22 11.52 -6.13
CA LEU A 290 -10.53 12.26 -5.06
C LEU A 290 -9.04 12.47 -5.36
N VAL A 291 -8.39 11.45 -5.93
CA VAL A 291 -6.97 11.50 -6.29
C VAL A 291 -6.71 12.47 -7.45
N TYR A 292 -7.64 12.56 -8.41
CA TYR A 292 -7.56 13.51 -9.53
C TYR A 292 -7.87 14.95 -9.06
N ASN A 293 -8.85 15.11 -8.16
CA ASN A 293 -9.23 16.40 -7.62
C ASN A 293 -8.08 17.08 -6.86
N GLN A 294 -7.20 16.32 -6.21
CA GLN A 294 -5.99 16.87 -5.58
C GLN A 294 -5.14 17.66 -6.58
N ILE A 295 -4.98 17.13 -7.79
CA ILE A 295 -4.19 17.78 -8.86
C ILE A 295 -4.97 18.99 -9.38
N LYS A 296 -6.25 18.81 -9.70
CA LYS A 296 -7.13 19.85 -10.25
C LYS A 296 -7.20 21.09 -9.36
N TYR A 297 -7.23 20.91 -8.04
CA TYR A 297 -7.38 21.99 -7.05
C TYR A 297 -6.07 22.38 -6.36
N ASN A 298 -4.90 21.91 -6.87
CA ASN A 298 -3.56 22.24 -6.36
C ASN A 298 -3.31 21.85 -4.90
N PHE A 299 -3.78 20.67 -4.48
CA PHE A 299 -3.36 20.08 -3.20
C PHE A 299 -2.03 19.35 -3.40
N THR A 300 -0.94 20.11 -3.22
CA THR A 300 0.43 19.69 -3.57
C THR A 300 1.13 18.89 -2.49
N GLU A 301 0.93 19.27 -1.22
CA GLU A 301 1.53 18.59 -0.08
C GLU A 301 0.67 17.37 0.32
N LYS A 302 1.30 16.19 0.30
CA LYS A 302 0.61 14.90 0.46
C LYS A 302 1.28 14.07 1.53
N PHE A 303 0.54 13.81 2.60
CA PHE A 303 0.96 12.96 3.70
C PHE A 303 0.09 11.71 3.71
N ASP A 304 0.73 10.56 3.68
CA ASP A 304 0.13 9.25 3.78
C ASP A 304 0.53 8.68 5.15
N ILE A 305 -0.37 8.81 6.11
CA ILE A 305 -0.12 8.49 7.51
C ILE A 305 -1.14 7.49 8.04
N SER A 306 -0.81 6.80 9.11
CA SER A 306 -1.80 6.01 9.84
C SER A 306 -1.81 6.37 11.32
N LEU A 307 -2.98 6.21 11.94
CA LEU A 307 -3.23 6.55 13.33
C LEU A 307 -4.07 5.48 14.02
N PRO A 308 -3.83 5.20 15.31
CA PRO A 308 -4.78 4.45 16.13
C PRO A 308 -6.15 5.15 16.11
N LEU A 309 -7.23 4.37 16.05
CA LEU A 309 -8.59 4.88 15.85
C LEU A 309 -9.03 5.88 16.95
N ASP A 310 -8.58 5.67 18.18
CA ASP A 310 -8.83 6.55 19.33
C ASP A 310 -8.12 7.90 19.24
N LYS A 311 -7.10 8.03 18.40
CA LYS A 311 -6.31 9.26 18.20
C LYS A 311 -6.85 10.17 17.10
N TRP A 312 -7.74 9.67 16.25
CA TRP A 312 -8.23 10.44 15.09
C TRP A 312 -8.84 11.79 15.47
N SER A 313 -9.75 11.82 16.43
CA SER A 313 -10.42 13.07 16.81
C SER A 313 -9.44 14.09 17.39
N THR A 314 -8.50 13.65 18.24
CA THR A 314 -7.45 14.52 18.80
C THR A 314 -6.54 15.06 17.69
N PHE A 315 -6.14 14.22 16.77
CA PHE A 315 -5.28 14.59 15.64
C PHE A 315 -5.97 15.63 14.74
N ILE A 316 -7.20 15.37 14.32
CA ILE A 316 -7.97 16.28 13.45
C ILE A 316 -8.25 17.63 14.15
N ASN A 317 -8.60 17.62 15.43
CA ASN A 317 -8.81 18.88 16.16
C ASN A 317 -7.54 19.73 16.22
N LYS A 318 -6.37 19.13 16.41
CA LYS A 318 -5.09 19.87 16.38
C LYS A 318 -4.76 20.43 14.99
N ILE A 319 -5.08 19.69 13.91
CA ILE A 319 -4.92 20.22 12.56
C ILE A 319 -5.89 21.39 12.32
N ASN A 320 -7.15 21.26 12.72
CA ASN A 320 -8.13 22.34 12.58
C ASN A 320 -7.68 23.62 13.31
N THR A 321 -7.15 23.49 14.53
CA THR A 321 -6.58 24.62 15.26
C THR A 321 -5.37 25.21 14.51
N PHE A 322 -4.47 24.37 14.01
CA PHE A 322 -3.30 24.80 13.28
C PHE A 322 -3.69 25.56 12.00
N THR A 323 -4.60 25.03 11.19
CA THR A 323 -5.04 25.68 9.94
C THR A 323 -5.90 26.91 10.17
N LYS A 324 -6.61 27.00 11.30
CA LYS A 324 -7.31 28.23 11.70
C LYS A 324 -6.34 29.40 11.94
N ASN A 325 -5.18 29.11 12.52
CA ASN A 325 -4.15 30.11 12.82
C ASN A 325 -3.16 30.34 11.68
N ASN A 326 -3.10 29.43 10.70
CA ASN A 326 -2.18 29.47 9.56
C ASN A 326 -2.99 29.31 8.27
N LYS A 327 -3.52 30.42 7.76
CA LYS A 327 -4.48 30.47 6.62
C LYS A 327 -3.87 30.04 5.28
N GLU A 328 -2.55 29.96 5.20
CA GLU A 328 -1.82 29.45 4.06
C GLU A 328 -2.04 27.94 3.81
N PHE A 329 -2.61 27.18 4.78
CA PHE A 329 -2.84 25.75 4.67
C PHE A 329 -4.32 25.40 4.60
N THR A 330 -4.76 24.86 3.47
CA THR A 330 -6.12 24.35 3.30
C THR A 330 -6.10 22.81 3.29
N PRO A 331 -6.77 22.13 4.23
CA PRO A 331 -6.78 20.67 4.31
C PRO A 331 -7.73 20.02 3.30
N TYR A 332 -7.34 18.86 2.77
CA TYR A 332 -8.13 18.00 1.90
C TYR A 332 -7.93 16.54 2.31
N PHE A 333 -8.82 16.02 3.13
CA PHE A 333 -8.64 14.73 3.80
C PHE A 333 -9.63 13.69 3.32
N PHE A 334 -9.14 12.49 3.12
CA PHE A 334 -9.92 11.28 2.93
C PHE A 334 -9.05 10.07 3.30
N GLY A 335 -9.63 8.91 3.51
CA GLY A 335 -8.81 7.74 3.84
C GLY A 335 -9.61 6.52 4.24
N HIS A 336 -8.87 5.51 4.66
CA HIS A 336 -9.35 4.21 5.07
C HIS A 336 -9.54 4.21 6.60
N LEU A 337 -10.70 4.76 7.07
CA LEU A 337 -10.95 4.84 8.52
C LEU A 337 -10.89 3.46 9.19
N GLY A 338 -11.24 2.42 8.42
CA GLY A 338 -11.26 1.04 8.88
C GLY A 338 -9.91 0.52 9.35
N ASP A 339 -8.81 0.89 8.70
CA ASP A 339 -7.45 0.46 9.02
C ASP A 339 -6.56 1.58 9.58
N GLY A 340 -7.13 2.77 9.76
CA GLY A 340 -6.45 3.91 10.36
C GLY A 340 -5.63 4.76 9.40
N ASN A 341 -5.63 4.49 8.10
CA ASN A 341 -4.89 5.27 7.12
C ASN A 341 -5.62 6.57 6.73
N LEU A 342 -4.90 7.69 6.78
CA LEU A 342 -5.36 9.02 6.40
C LEU A 342 -4.48 9.61 5.31
N HIS A 343 -5.07 9.89 4.15
CA HIS A 343 -4.49 10.77 3.14
C HIS A 343 -4.71 12.22 3.56
N CYS A 344 -3.70 12.76 4.22
CA CYS A 344 -3.72 14.08 4.84
C CYS A 344 -3.05 15.07 3.87
N ASN A 345 -3.83 15.66 2.96
CA ASN A 345 -3.31 16.51 1.90
C ASN A 345 -3.62 17.98 2.16
N PHE A 346 -2.75 18.86 1.63
CA PHE A 346 -2.90 20.29 1.81
C PHE A 346 -2.65 21.07 0.51
N LYS A 347 -3.43 22.11 0.31
CA LYS A 347 -3.06 23.24 -0.53
C LYS A 347 -2.26 24.21 0.32
N VAL A 348 -1.11 24.65 -0.20
CA VAL A 348 -0.22 25.61 0.45
C VAL A 348 -0.17 26.88 -0.39
N ASN A 349 -0.57 28.03 0.19
CA ASN A 349 -0.60 29.31 -0.51
C ASN A 349 -0.17 30.45 0.44
N PRO A 350 0.98 31.14 0.19
CA PRO A 350 1.88 30.93 -0.94
C PRO A 350 2.68 29.63 -0.83
N PHE A 351 2.93 28.99 -1.99
CA PHE A 351 3.73 27.77 -2.08
C PHE A 351 5.22 28.12 -1.97
N THR A 352 5.75 28.05 -0.76
CA THR A 352 7.16 28.33 -0.45
C THR A 352 7.80 27.11 0.19
N LYS A 353 9.11 26.96 0.00
CA LYS A 353 9.89 25.89 0.64
C LYS A 353 9.80 25.93 2.17
N LYS A 354 9.71 27.12 2.76
CA LYS A 354 9.55 27.34 4.20
C LYS A 354 8.19 26.80 4.68
N ASN A 355 7.08 27.18 4.02
CA ASN A 355 5.74 26.74 4.38
C ASN A 355 5.59 25.21 4.26
N CYS A 356 6.06 24.62 3.16
CA CYS A 356 6.04 23.16 2.97
C CYS A 356 6.86 22.43 4.05
N SER A 357 8.03 22.97 4.42
CA SER A 357 8.86 22.39 5.48
C SER A 357 8.21 22.47 6.86
N ASN A 358 7.61 23.62 7.20
CA ASN A 358 6.89 23.83 8.46
C ASN A 358 5.68 22.88 8.58
N LEU A 359 4.88 22.80 7.52
CA LEU A 359 3.75 21.88 7.45
C LEU A 359 4.19 20.42 7.63
N SER A 360 5.23 20.01 6.88
CA SER A 360 5.75 18.64 6.94
C SER A 360 6.25 18.30 8.35
N LYS A 361 6.98 19.21 8.99
CA LYS A 361 7.45 19.05 10.35
C LYS A 361 6.27 18.87 11.31
N PHE A 362 5.29 19.79 11.26
CA PHE A 362 4.10 19.75 12.09
C PHE A 362 3.33 18.42 11.95
N ILE A 363 3.01 18.01 10.71
CA ILE A 363 2.22 16.80 10.45
C ILE A 363 2.95 15.55 10.95
N TYR A 364 4.25 15.40 10.65
CA TYR A 364 4.99 14.21 11.07
C TYR A 364 5.18 14.15 12.59
N GLU A 365 5.52 15.26 13.24
CA GLU A 365 5.65 15.30 14.70
C GLU A 365 4.31 15.03 15.40
N LEU A 366 3.21 15.60 14.89
CA LEU A 366 1.88 15.33 15.39
C LEU A 366 1.49 13.85 15.20
N THR A 367 1.85 13.24 14.06
CA THR A 367 1.61 11.82 13.79
C THR A 367 2.31 10.94 14.82
N ILE A 368 3.61 11.17 15.02
CA ILE A 368 4.40 10.39 15.99
C ILE A 368 3.89 10.60 17.43
N LYS A 369 3.54 11.83 17.81
CA LYS A 369 2.98 12.11 19.14
C LYS A 369 1.65 11.37 19.39
N ASN A 370 0.90 11.10 18.34
CA ASN A 370 -0.32 10.30 18.40
C ASN A 370 -0.10 8.79 18.11
N GLN A 371 1.14 8.29 18.27
CA GLN A 371 1.50 6.88 18.08
C GLN A 371 1.22 6.36 16.66
N GLY A 372 1.20 7.25 15.68
CA GLY A 372 0.95 6.92 14.28
C GLY A 372 2.22 6.60 13.49
N SER A 373 2.01 6.20 12.23
CA SER A 373 3.07 5.99 11.24
C SER A 373 3.08 7.11 10.21
N VAL A 374 4.28 7.57 9.84
CA VAL A 374 4.49 8.61 8.81
C VAL A 374 4.52 8.07 7.38
N ALA A 375 4.34 6.77 7.22
CA ALA A 375 4.21 6.09 5.93
C ALA A 375 3.26 4.88 6.12
N ALA A 376 2.01 5.03 5.67
CA ALA A 376 0.99 3.99 5.79
C ALA A 376 1.04 2.99 4.63
N GLU A 377 1.01 3.46 3.39
CA GLU A 377 0.91 2.62 2.19
C GLU A 377 2.10 2.78 1.24
N HIS A 378 2.55 4.03 1.01
CA HIS A 378 3.44 4.35 -0.11
C HIS A 378 4.91 3.99 0.15
N GLY A 379 5.29 3.63 1.37
CA GLY A 379 6.68 3.45 1.78
C GLY A 379 7.44 4.77 1.89
N LEU A 380 8.76 4.68 1.99
CA LEU A 380 9.66 5.83 2.15
C LEU A 380 10.41 6.19 0.87
N GLY A 381 10.87 5.19 0.11
CA GLY A 381 11.63 5.36 -1.13
C GLY A 381 12.82 6.28 -0.96
N LEU A 382 13.00 7.15 -1.96
CA LEU A 382 14.03 8.21 -1.92
C LEU A 382 13.51 9.51 -1.32
N LYS A 383 12.22 9.83 -1.51
CA LYS A 383 11.63 11.10 -1.07
C LYS A 383 11.56 11.25 0.44
N LYS A 384 11.37 10.14 1.16
CA LYS A 384 11.11 10.12 2.60
C LYS A 384 12.18 9.32 3.39
N ASN A 385 13.32 8.99 2.79
CA ASN A 385 14.35 8.13 3.40
C ASN A 385 14.92 8.68 4.71
N ASN A 386 14.93 10.01 4.91
CA ASN A 386 15.39 10.66 6.13
C ASN A 386 14.42 10.46 7.30
N LEU A 387 13.13 10.17 7.04
CA LEU A 387 12.11 10.01 8.08
C LEU A 387 12.38 8.78 8.94
N LEU A 388 12.93 7.71 8.33
CA LEU A 388 13.27 6.49 9.08
C LEU A 388 14.26 6.79 10.20
N LYS A 389 15.36 7.50 9.88
CA LYS A 389 16.36 7.90 10.88
C LYS A 389 15.78 8.89 11.90
N LYS A 390 14.93 9.81 11.47
CA LYS A 390 14.40 10.88 12.30
C LYS A 390 13.36 10.40 13.31
N TYR A 391 12.46 9.50 12.90
CA TYR A 391 11.28 9.15 13.69
C TYR A 391 11.23 7.71 14.18
N LYS A 392 12.04 6.79 13.65
CA LYS A 392 12.17 5.44 14.20
C LYS A 392 13.03 5.49 15.48
N PRO A 393 12.71 4.73 16.53
CA PRO A 393 13.59 4.63 17.70
C PRO A 393 15.03 4.31 17.31
N ASN A 394 15.98 5.03 17.88
CA ASN A 394 17.39 4.97 17.45
C ASN A 394 17.97 3.55 17.45
N LYS A 395 17.69 2.75 18.49
CA LYS A 395 18.13 1.35 18.59
C LYS A 395 17.61 0.51 17.43
N ASN A 396 16.34 0.69 17.05
CA ASN A 396 15.72 -0.03 15.93
C ASN A 396 16.34 0.37 14.59
N TYR A 397 16.59 1.68 14.37
CA TYR A 397 17.25 2.15 13.16
C TYR A 397 18.68 1.61 13.04
N ILE A 398 19.45 1.62 14.12
CA ILE A 398 20.82 1.08 14.16
C ILE A 398 20.80 -0.43 13.84
N PHE A 399 19.88 -1.18 14.43
CA PHE A 399 19.75 -2.62 14.16
C PHE A 399 19.43 -2.89 12.69
N LEU A 400 18.46 -2.18 12.10
CA LEU A 400 18.13 -2.29 10.68
C LEU A 400 19.32 -1.95 9.78
N LYS A 401 20.13 -0.95 10.15
CA LYS A 401 21.35 -0.59 9.40
C LYS A 401 22.42 -1.67 9.50
N LYS A 402 22.59 -2.32 10.67
CA LYS A 402 23.48 -3.48 10.83
C LYS A 402 23.03 -4.66 9.96
N LEU A 403 21.73 -4.97 9.96
CA LEU A 403 21.17 -6.00 9.10
C LEU A 403 21.39 -5.70 7.61
N LYS A 404 21.17 -4.45 7.18
CA LYS A 404 21.49 -4.02 5.80
C LYS A 404 22.96 -4.26 5.47
N LYS A 405 23.87 -3.87 6.35
CA LYS A 405 25.32 -4.04 6.16
C LYS A 405 25.71 -5.54 6.09
N HIS A 406 25.03 -6.39 6.85
CA HIS A 406 25.27 -7.84 6.81
C HIS A 406 24.79 -8.46 5.47
N LEU A 407 23.57 -8.13 5.03
CA LEU A 407 22.97 -8.67 3.81
C LEU A 407 23.52 -8.03 2.52
N ASP A 408 24.01 -6.80 2.59
CA ASP A 408 24.55 -6.04 1.46
C ASP A 408 25.70 -5.14 1.89
N PRO A 409 26.89 -5.71 2.15
CA PRO A 409 28.05 -4.99 2.70
C PRO A 409 28.45 -3.75 1.89
N ASP A 410 28.30 -3.82 0.57
CA ASP A 410 28.67 -2.77 -0.37
C ASP A 410 27.55 -1.76 -0.64
N PHE A 411 26.38 -1.93 -0.02
CA PHE A 411 25.20 -1.08 -0.27
C PHE A 411 24.82 -0.98 -1.75
N LYS A 412 24.86 -2.11 -2.47
CA LYS A 412 24.58 -2.17 -3.92
C LYS A 412 23.11 -2.24 -4.25
N LEU A 413 22.28 -2.86 -3.39
CA LEU A 413 20.84 -2.99 -3.59
C LEU A 413 20.10 -1.75 -3.10
N GLY A 414 19.34 -1.08 -3.98
CA GLY A 414 18.46 0.01 -3.62
C GLY A 414 19.16 1.14 -2.87
N LYS A 415 20.36 1.54 -3.32
CA LYS A 415 21.19 2.54 -2.64
C LYS A 415 20.41 3.82 -2.34
N ASN A 416 20.61 4.38 -1.14
CA ASN A 416 19.94 5.56 -0.60
C ASN A 416 18.41 5.44 -0.39
N LYS A 417 17.80 4.27 -0.63
CA LYS A 417 16.46 4.02 -0.10
C LYS A 417 16.57 3.85 1.42
N LEU A 418 15.61 3.71 2.16
CA LEU A 418 15.55 3.50 3.61
C LEU A 418 16.80 3.94 4.43
N PHE A 419 18.00 3.72 3.90
CA PHE A 419 19.28 4.04 4.56
C PHE A 419 20.13 4.92 3.63
N LYS A 420 20.63 6.04 4.15
CA LYS A 420 21.73 6.76 3.49
C LYS A 420 23.03 5.97 3.72
N ALA A 421 23.78 5.75 2.65
CA ALA A 421 25.10 5.11 2.70
C ALA A 421 26.09 5.96 3.47
#